data_eed9ed22b5124c81dc0dc6cf6e972ada
#
_entry.id   eed9ed22b5124c81dc0dc6cf6e972ada
#
_cell.length_a   1.000
_cell.length_b   1.000
_cell.length_c   1.000
_cell.angle_alpha   90.00
_cell.angle_beta   90.00
_cell.angle_gamma   90.00
#
_symmetry.space_group_name_H-M   'P 1'
#
loop_
_entity.id
_entity.type
_entity.pdbx_description
1 polymer ?
#
loop_
_entity_poly.entity_id
_entity_poly.type
_entity_poly.pdbx_seq_one_letter_code
_entity_poly.pdbx_strand_id
1 'polypeptide(L)'
;MCKKTMVAAALIWGMMISGGTGKASAQESGVAKGTPEAPEPGHAYRLDFSINEVDDGKKINTRQYSMNLSAGDNNEIKIGTRVPVEAKQGEFQYIDVGTSIWCRLRDRHDVVWLGNDLLLNVRGEISNFALPEQQGQQVRPVLRQLNINASTLAVLGKPMIVGSVDDPNSKRQFQLEVTVTKLR
;
A
#
# COMPACT_ATOMS: atom_id res chain seq x y z
N MET A 1 34.24 -32.96 9.62
CA MET A 1 34.63 -33.70 10.88
C MET A 1 34.00 -33.00 12.05
N CYS A 2 33.42 -33.82 12.94
CA CYS A 2 32.90 -33.51 14.30
C CYS A 2 31.61 -32.69 14.41
N LYS A 3 30.67 -33.06 15.24
CA LYS A 3 30.15 -34.32 15.87
C LYS A 3 28.74 -33.99 16.38
N LYS A 4 27.84 -34.91 16.22
CA LYS A 4 26.49 -34.97 16.83
C LYS A 4 26.59 -34.99 18.35
N THR A 5 25.62 -34.42 19.05
CA THR A 5 25.18 -34.96 20.34
C THR A 5 23.66 -34.81 20.51
N MET A 6 22.99 -35.92 20.49
CA MET A 6 21.65 -36.20 21.03
C MET A 6 21.72 -36.23 22.55
N VAL A 7 20.70 -35.67 23.21
CA VAL A 7 20.33 -36.15 24.57
C VAL A 7 18.81 -36.23 24.63
N ALA A 8 18.35 -37.46 24.72
CA ALA A 8 17.00 -37.84 25.10
C ALA A 8 16.97 -38.00 26.64
N ALA A 9 15.91 -37.55 27.29
CA ALA A 9 15.57 -38.00 28.63
C ALA A 9 14.05 -38.07 28.77
N ALA A 10 13.57 -39.31 28.79
CA ALA A 10 12.26 -39.70 29.23
C ALA A 10 12.29 -39.87 30.75
N LEU A 11 11.27 -39.49 31.47
CA LEU A 11 10.92 -40.05 32.75
C LEU A 11 9.41 -40.01 33.04
N ILE A 12 8.95 -41.15 33.37
CA ILE A 12 7.65 -41.75 33.64
C ILE A 12 7.26 -41.52 35.10
N TRP A 13 5.95 -41.56 35.36
CA TRP A 13 5.25 -42.07 36.54
C TRP A 13 4.69 -41.06 37.56
N GLY A 14 3.42 -41.33 37.87
CA GLY A 14 2.78 -40.96 39.12
C GLY A 14 1.24 -40.95 39.06
N MET A 15 0.65 -42.12 39.00
CA MET A 15 -0.79 -42.38 39.20
C MET A 15 -1.09 -42.28 40.70
N MET A 16 -1.98 -41.39 41.15
CA MET A 16 -2.66 -41.52 42.45
C MET A 16 -4.15 -41.23 42.28
N ILE A 17 -4.92 -42.26 42.46
CA ILE A 17 -6.38 -42.29 42.61
C ILE A 17 -6.67 -42.00 44.09
N SER A 18 -7.40 -40.93 44.38
CA SER A 18 -8.10 -40.76 45.64
C SER A 18 -9.53 -40.33 45.39
N GLY A 19 -10.45 -41.22 45.70
CA GLY A 19 -11.88 -40.99 45.65
C GLY A 19 -12.31 -40.00 46.73
N GLY A 20 -13.08 -39.00 46.32
CA GLY A 20 -13.77 -38.08 47.18
C GLY A 20 -15.18 -37.85 46.65
N THR A 21 -16.16 -38.44 47.34
CA THR A 21 -17.60 -38.18 47.10
C THR A 21 -17.92 -36.76 47.60
N GLY A 22 -17.92 -35.79 46.70
CA GLY A 22 -18.38 -34.42 46.96
C GLY A 22 -19.65 -34.15 46.21
N LYS A 23 -20.70 -33.77 46.92
CA LYS A 23 -22.02 -33.35 46.37
C LYS A 23 -21.86 -32.29 45.30
N ALA A 24 -22.41 -32.53 44.14
CA ALA A 24 -22.54 -31.55 43.09
C ALA A 24 -23.53 -30.47 43.50
N SER A 25 -23.05 -29.29 43.85
CA SER A 25 -23.81 -28.04 43.76
C SER A 25 -23.69 -27.52 42.37
N ALA A 26 -24.75 -27.62 41.59
CA ALA A 26 -24.87 -26.98 40.30
C ALA A 26 -24.90 -25.44 40.51
N GLN A 27 -23.76 -24.82 40.43
CA GLN A 27 -23.66 -23.36 40.30
C GLN A 27 -23.67 -23.04 38.81
N GLU A 28 -24.87 -22.70 38.36
CA GLU A 28 -25.14 -22.18 37.01
C GLU A 28 -24.47 -20.82 36.91
N SER A 29 -23.18 -20.80 36.60
CA SER A 29 -22.49 -19.59 36.15
C SER A 29 -22.96 -19.30 34.75
N GLY A 30 -24.00 -18.49 34.64
CA GLY A 30 -24.41 -17.85 33.39
C GLY A 30 -23.26 -17.00 32.89
N VAL A 31 -22.34 -17.60 32.16
CA VAL A 31 -21.45 -16.83 31.26
C VAL A 31 -22.33 -16.28 30.17
N ALA A 32 -22.74 -15.04 30.32
CA ALA A 32 -23.33 -14.28 29.26
C ALA A 32 -22.33 -14.33 28.08
N LYS A 33 -22.66 -15.17 27.10
CA LYS A 33 -21.96 -15.25 25.83
C LYS A 33 -22.19 -13.92 25.16
N GLY A 34 -21.27 -12.96 25.40
CA GLY A 34 -21.28 -11.67 24.69
C GLY A 34 -21.42 -11.98 23.20
N THR A 35 -22.51 -11.58 22.61
CA THR A 35 -22.67 -11.59 21.16
C THR A 35 -21.43 -10.90 20.61
N PRO A 36 -20.67 -11.50 19.68
CA PRO A 36 -19.57 -10.80 19.05
C PRO A 36 -20.14 -9.52 18.44
N GLU A 37 -19.75 -8.37 18.98
CA GLU A 37 -20.09 -7.08 18.44
C GLU A 37 -19.61 -7.09 16.99
N ALA A 38 -20.55 -6.93 16.05
CA ALA A 38 -20.20 -6.88 14.64
C ALA A 38 -19.19 -5.75 14.48
N PRO A 39 -18.07 -5.97 13.75
CA PRO A 39 -17.08 -4.92 13.55
C PRO A 39 -17.79 -3.69 12.98
N GLU A 40 -17.60 -2.55 13.64
CA GLU A 40 -18.17 -1.29 13.16
C GLU A 40 -17.70 -1.08 11.70
N PRO A 41 -18.62 -0.68 10.80
CA PRO A 41 -18.24 -0.44 9.42
C PRO A 41 -17.17 0.64 9.38
N GLY A 42 -16.00 0.29 8.86
CA GLY A 42 -14.89 1.22 8.73
C GLY A 42 -15.29 2.46 7.95
N HIS A 43 -14.71 3.60 8.28
CA HIS A 43 -14.94 4.83 7.54
C HIS A 43 -14.51 4.69 6.09
N ALA A 44 -15.34 5.17 5.17
CA ALA A 44 -15.04 5.23 3.75
C ALA A 44 -14.50 6.61 3.38
N TYR A 45 -13.48 6.61 2.53
CA TYR A 45 -12.78 7.82 2.07
C TYR A 45 -12.68 7.83 0.56
N ARG A 46 -12.72 9.03 -0.02
CA ARG A 46 -12.34 9.30 -1.39
C ARG A 46 -10.97 9.96 -1.39
N LEU A 47 -10.09 9.46 -2.24
CA LEU A 47 -8.76 10.01 -2.49
C LEU A 47 -8.72 10.55 -3.92
N ASP A 48 -8.47 11.83 -4.04
CA ASP A 48 -8.28 12.52 -5.32
C ASP A 48 -6.80 12.81 -5.49
N PHE A 49 -6.15 12.12 -6.42
CA PHE A 49 -4.74 12.26 -6.75
C PHE A 49 -4.57 13.18 -7.96
N SER A 50 -3.54 14.00 -7.92
CA SER A 50 -3.09 14.81 -9.07
C SER A 50 -1.61 14.57 -9.30
N ILE A 51 -1.26 14.13 -10.50
CA ILE A 51 0.13 14.09 -10.96
C ILE A 51 0.36 15.35 -11.77
N ASN A 52 1.14 16.26 -11.21
CA ASN A 52 1.48 17.53 -11.80
C ASN A 52 2.87 17.47 -12.43
N GLU A 53 2.99 17.86 -13.67
CA GLU A 53 4.26 18.12 -14.35
C GLU A 53 4.54 19.61 -14.24
N VAL A 54 5.68 19.94 -13.65
CA VAL A 54 6.09 21.32 -13.35
C VAL A 54 7.36 21.63 -14.14
N ASP A 55 7.41 22.76 -14.82
CA ASP A 55 8.57 23.27 -15.52
C ASP A 55 8.81 24.72 -15.07
N ASP A 56 10.01 25.02 -14.59
CA ASP A 56 10.37 26.33 -14.03
C ASP A 56 9.34 26.88 -13.03
N GLY A 57 8.87 26.01 -12.11
CA GLY A 57 7.90 26.34 -11.08
C GLY A 57 6.45 26.46 -11.56
N LYS A 58 6.16 26.29 -12.85
CA LYS A 58 4.80 26.35 -13.41
C LYS A 58 4.26 24.95 -13.70
N LYS A 59 3.02 24.68 -13.29
CA LYS A 59 2.33 23.44 -13.68
C LYS A 59 2.00 23.53 -15.19
N ILE A 60 2.61 22.66 -15.99
CA ILE A 60 2.43 22.59 -17.44
C ILE A 60 1.46 21.49 -17.84
N ASN A 61 1.29 20.48 -16.99
CA ASN A 61 0.35 19.39 -17.22
C ASN A 61 -0.15 18.84 -15.86
N THR A 62 -1.40 18.36 -15.83
CA THR A 62 -2.00 17.73 -14.66
C THR A 62 -2.86 16.56 -15.10
N ARG A 63 -2.65 15.40 -14.48
CA ARG A 63 -3.49 14.22 -14.64
C ARG A 63 -4.15 13.92 -13.31
N GLN A 64 -5.46 13.69 -13.33
CA GLN A 64 -6.25 13.44 -12.13
C GLN A 64 -6.75 12.00 -12.08
N TYR A 65 -6.74 11.43 -10.88
CA TYR A 65 -7.20 10.08 -10.60
C TYR A 65 -7.97 10.10 -9.29
N SER A 66 -9.07 9.34 -9.21
CA SER A 66 -9.87 9.25 -8.00
C SER A 66 -10.13 7.80 -7.64
N MET A 67 -10.05 7.47 -6.36
CA MET A 67 -10.43 6.17 -5.85
C MET A 67 -11.12 6.28 -4.50
N ASN A 68 -11.97 5.30 -4.19
CA ASN A 68 -12.59 5.16 -2.88
C ASN A 68 -12.01 3.93 -2.19
N LEU A 69 -11.79 4.03 -0.88
CA LEU A 69 -11.40 2.89 -0.06
C LEU A 69 -11.88 3.07 1.39
N SER A 70 -12.00 1.95 2.11
CA SER A 70 -12.25 1.94 3.55
C SER A 70 -10.93 2.08 4.31
N ALA A 71 -10.99 2.63 5.53
CA ALA A 71 -9.84 2.64 6.42
C ALA A 71 -9.34 1.20 6.66
N GLY A 72 -8.01 1.03 6.74
CA GLY A 72 -7.35 -0.29 6.86
C GLY A 72 -7.10 -0.99 5.54
N ASP A 73 -7.89 -0.71 4.50
CA ASP A 73 -7.77 -1.31 3.18
C ASP A 73 -6.67 -0.67 2.31
N ASN A 74 -6.39 -1.33 1.21
CA ASN A 74 -5.56 -0.79 0.14
C ASN A 74 -6.31 -0.87 -1.20
N ASN A 75 -5.94 0.01 -2.11
CA ASN A 75 -6.48 0.02 -3.47
C ASN A 75 -5.41 0.49 -4.47
N GLU A 76 -5.61 0.16 -5.74
CA GLU A 76 -4.70 0.52 -6.82
C GLU A 76 -5.47 0.96 -8.07
N ILE A 77 -4.98 2.02 -8.71
CA ILE A 77 -5.38 2.43 -10.06
C ILE A 77 -4.19 2.18 -10.98
N LYS A 78 -4.44 1.49 -12.08
CA LYS A 78 -3.49 1.34 -13.18
C LYS A 78 -4.13 1.83 -14.48
N ILE A 79 -3.41 2.69 -15.19
CA ILE A 79 -3.79 3.12 -16.52
C ILE A 79 -2.54 3.12 -17.41
N GLY A 80 -2.60 2.41 -18.51
CA GLY A 80 -1.43 2.28 -19.37
C GLY A 80 -1.70 1.47 -20.63
N THR A 81 -0.64 1.33 -21.40
CA THR A 81 -0.60 0.55 -22.64
C THR A 81 0.49 -0.49 -22.53
N ARG A 82 0.20 -1.69 -23.00
CA ARG A 82 1.19 -2.76 -23.11
C ARG A 82 1.87 -2.67 -24.46
N VAL A 83 3.18 -2.47 -24.44
CA VAL A 83 3.98 -2.23 -25.66
C VAL A 83 4.90 -3.42 -25.89
N PRO A 84 4.88 -4.04 -27.09
CA PRO A 84 5.83 -5.07 -27.46
C PRO A 84 7.21 -4.44 -27.73
N VAL A 85 8.24 -4.98 -27.09
CA VAL A 85 9.64 -4.61 -27.31
C VAL A 85 10.41 -5.85 -27.75
N GLU A 86 11.16 -5.76 -28.83
CA GLU A 86 11.98 -6.87 -29.29
C GLU A 86 13.15 -7.11 -28.32
N ALA A 87 13.16 -8.26 -27.66
CA ALA A 87 14.20 -8.67 -26.71
C ALA A 87 15.37 -9.32 -27.44
N LYS A 88 15.07 -10.22 -28.41
CA LYS A 88 15.99 -10.88 -29.31
C LYS A 88 15.33 -10.98 -30.69
N GLN A 89 16.12 -11.28 -31.71
CA GLN A 89 15.60 -11.40 -33.07
C GLN A 89 14.40 -12.36 -33.14
N GLY A 90 13.20 -11.79 -33.38
CA GLY A 90 11.95 -12.53 -33.48
C GLY A 90 11.26 -12.84 -32.14
N GLU A 91 11.82 -12.44 -30.98
CA GLU A 91 11.21 -12.62 -29.64
C GLU A 91 10.76 -11.28 -29.07
N PHE A 92 9.48 -11.14 -28.74
CA PHE A 92 8.90 -9.93 -28.17
C PHE A 92 8.64 -10.09 -26.69
N GLN A 93 9.05 -9.09 -25.91
CA GLN A 93 8.68 -8.89 -24.52
C GLN A 93 7.67 -7.75 -24.43
N TYR A 94 6.62 -7.92 -23.63
CA TYR A 94 5.63 -6.88 -23.42
C TYR A 94 5.96 -6.09 -22.16
N ILE A 95 5.99 -4.76 -22.29
CA ILE A 95 6.25 -3.82 -21.20
C ILE A 95 5.01 -2.98 -20.97
N ASP A 96 4.58 -2.88 -19.71
CA ASP A 96 3.48 -1.99 -19.33
C ASP A 96 4.02 -0.56 -19.18
N VAL A 97 3.41 0.38 -19.90
CA VAL A 97 3.79 1.81 -19.91
C VAL A 97 2.58 2.65 -19.51
N GLY A 98 2.72 3.49 -18.51
CA GLY A 98 1.62 4.31 -18.04
C GLY A 98 1.78 4.79 -16.61
N THR A 99 0.68 4.86 -15.87
CA THR A 99 0.63 5.32 -14.48
C THR A 99 -0.01 4.26 -13.60
N SER A 100 0.63 3.99 -12.45
CA SER A 100 0.08 3.17 -11.37
C SER A 100 0.12 3.98 -10.08
N ILE A 101 -0.99 4.00 -9.34
CA ILE A 101 -1.07 4.60 -8.00
C ILE A 101 -1.66 3.56 -7.07
N TRP A 102 -0.84 3.08 -6.16
CA TRP A 102 -1.26 2.23 -5.06
C TRP A 102 -1.30 3.05 -3.78
N CYS A 103 -2.32 2.84 -2.94
CA CYS A 103 -2.40 3.48 -1.64
C CYS A 103 -3.03 2.59 -0.57
N ARG A 104 -2.68 2.88 0.68
CA ARG A 104 -3.31 2.37 1.88
C ARG A 104 -3.56 3.51 2.84
N LEU A 105 -4.79 3.58 3.36
CA LEU A 105 -5.20 4.58 4.34
C LEU A 105 -5.49 3.91 5.67
N ARG A 106 -5.04 4.53 6.77
CA ARG A 106 -5.41 4.15 8.14
C ARG A 106 -5.90 5.38 8.89
N ASP A 107 -6.95 5.21 9.65
CA ASP A 107 -7.47 6.24 10.56
C ASP A 107 -7.20 5.89 12.03
N ARG A 108 -7.78 6.67 12.95
CA ARG A 108 -7.60 6.45 14.39
C ARG A 108 -8.18 5.12 14.89
N HIS A 109 -9.11 4.49 14.18
CA HIS A 109 -9.65 3.18 14.54
C HIS A 109 -8.61 2.10 14.30
N ASP A 110 -7.78 2.26 13.25
CA ASP A 110 -6.65 1.38 12.99
C ASP A 110 -5.42 1.70 13.86
N VAL A 111 -5.23 3.00 14.17
CA VAL A 111 -4.02 3.50 14.85
C VAL A 111 -4.37 4.62 15.83
N VAL A 112 -4.52 4.29 17.10
CA VAL A 112 -5.06 5.15 18.16
C VAL A 112 -4.32 6.50 18.33
N TRP A 113 -3.00 6.56 18.09
CA TRP A 113 -2.22 7.78 18.25
C TRP A 113 -2.44 8.84 17.14
N LEU A 114 -3.13 8.50 16.04
CA LEU A 114 -3.36 9.42 14.93
C LEU A 114 -4.28 10.59 15.27
N GLY A 115 -5.12 10.47 16.31
CA GLY A 115 -6.12 11.50 16.60
C GLY A 115 -7.12 11.66 15.44
N ASN A 116 -7.15 12.85 14.82
CA ASN A 116 -7.99 13.14 13.65
C ASN A 116 -7.22 13.07 12.32
N ASP A 117 -5.92 12.85 12.35
CA ASP A 117 -5.11 12.71 11.15
C ASP A 117 -5.26 11.32 10.55
N LEU A 118 -4.89 11.21 9.30
CA LEU A 118 -4.93 9.94 8.54
C LEU A 118 -3.50 9.55 8.17
N LEU A 119 -3.13 8.30 8.43
CA LEU A 119 -1.86 7.77 7.95
C LEU A 119 -2.06 7.24 6.53
N LEU A 120 -1.43 7.89 5.57
CA LEU A 120 -1.49 7.56 4.16
C LEU A 120 -0.15 7.01 3.68
N ASN A 121 -0.17 5.79 3.15
CA ASN A 121 0.94 5.20 2.42
C ASN A 121 0.59 5.21 0.94
N VAL A 122 1.45 5.79 0.12
CA VAL A 122 1.25 5.92 -1.33
C VAL A 122 2.47 5.46 -2.08
N ARG A 123 2.24 4.76 -3.18
CA ARG A 123 3.24 4.48 -4.21
C ARG A 123 2.68 4.93 -5.54
N GLY A 124 3.35 5.91 -6.15
CA GLY A 124 3.07 6.36 -7.51
C GLY A 124 4.19 5.93 -8.45
N GLU A 125 3.84 5.35 -9.58
CA GLU A 125 4.75 4.98 -10.65
C GLU A 125 4.26 5.59 -11.95
N ILE A 126 5.16 6.26 -12.66
CA ILE A 126 4.91 6.81 -13.99
C ILE A 126 5.98 6.23 -14.91
N SER A 127 5.54 5.57 -15.96
CA SER A 127 6.44 5.07 -17.01
C SER A 127 6.06 5.63 -18.37
N ASN A 128 7.04 6.00 -19.16
CA ASN A 128 6.87 6.46 -20.53
C ASN A 128 8.15 6.15 -21.35
N PHE A 129 8.01 6.20 -22.66
CA PHE A 129 9.21 6.20 -23.52
C PHE A 129 9.85 7.58 -23.53
N ALA A 130 11.18 7.61 -23.53
CA ALA A 130 11.93 8.83 -23.75
C ALA A 130 11.59 9.41 -25.13
N LEU A 131 11.50 10.75 -25.20
CA LEU A 131 11.29 11.44 -26.47
C LEU A 131 12.47 11.16 -27.42
N PRO A 132 12.25 11.14 -28.75
CA PRO A 132 13.32 10.92 -29.72
C PRO A 132 14.52 11.84 -29.54
N GLU A 133 14.29 13.07 -29.16
CA GLU A 133 15.33 14.08 -28.87
C GLU A 133 16.21 13.70 -27.67
N GLN A 134 15.67 12.92 -26.73
CA GLN A 134 16.36 12.44 -25.55
C GLN A 134 17.03 11.08 -25.76
N GLN A 135 16.72 10.38 -26.84
CA GLN A 135 17.27 9.08 -27.17
C GLN A 135 18.62 9.15 -27.90
N GLY A 136 18.98 10.33 -28.42
CA GLY A 136 20.15 10.48 -29.28
C GLY A 136 20.05 9.64 -30.55
N GLN A 137 21.15 8.98 -30.95
CA GLN A 137 21.18 8.09 -32.11
C GLN A 137 20.81 6.63 -31.79
N GLN A 138 20.22 6.37 -30.63
CA GLN A 138 19.85 5.00 -30.24
C GLN A 138 18.63 4.52 -31.01
N VAL A 139 18.77 3.36 -31.65
CA VAL A 139 17.69 2.69 -32.41
C VAL A 139 16.66 2.03 -31.49
N ARG A 140 17.02 1.78 -30.22
CA ARG A 140 16.14 1.11 -29.26
C ARG A 140 15.39 2.12 -28.40
N PRO A 141 14.07 1.93 -28.19
CA PRO A 141 13.31 2.80 -27.30
C PRO A 141 13.82 2.70 -25.86
N VAL A 142 14.01 3.84 -25.22
CA VAL A 142 14.40 3.93 -23.81
C VAL A 142 13.14 4.10 -22.98
N LEU A 143 12.88 3.16 -22.08
CA LEU A 143 11.81 3.26 -21.10
C LEU A 143 12.30 4.11 -19.91
N ARG A 144 11.51 5.09 -19.54
CA ARG A 144 11.71 5.93 -18.35
C ARG A 144 10.69 5.57 -17.29
N GLN A 145 11.15 5.43 -16.05
CA GLN A 145 10.30 5.15 -14.90
C GLN A 145 10.62 6.15 -13.79
N LEU A 146 9.57 6.75 -13.24
CA LEU A 146 9.62 7.66 -12.11
C LEU A 146 8.78 7.05 -11.00
N ASN A 147 9.38 6.86 -9.82
CA ASN A 147 8.74 6.23 -8.68
C ASN A 147 8.73 7.19 -7.48
N ILE A 148 7.56 7.35 -6.87
CA ILE A 148 7.36 8.09 -5.62
C ILE A 148 6.79 7.12 -4.60
N ASN A 149 7.50 6.92 -3.49
CA ASN A 149 7.01 6.14 -2.34
C ASN A 149 7.01 7.04 -1.12
N ALA A 150 5.87 7.17 -0.46
CA ALA A 150 5.72 8.03 0.69
C ALA A 150 4.82 7.42 1.76
N SER A 151 5.14 7.73 3.02
CA SER A 151 4.30 7.50 4.18
C SER A 151 4.15 8.83 4.89
N THR A 152 2.94 9.36 5.01
CA THR A 152 2.69 10.71 5.49
C THR A 152 1.37 10.81 6.25
N LEU A 153 1.23 11.86 7.04
CA LEU A 153 -0.04 12.20 7.67
C LEU A 153 -0.84 13.12 6.75
N ALA A 154 -2.07 12.74 6.47
CA ALA A 154 -2.99 13.50 5.65
C ALA A 154 -4.07 14.15 6.53
N VAL A 155 -4.37 15.42 6.27
CA VAL A 155 -5.45 16.16 6.89
C VAL A 155 -6.65 16.14 5.96
N LEU A 156 -7.82 15.78 6.50
CA LEU A 156 -9.07 15.73 5.73
C LEU A 156 -9.38 17.03 5.01
N GLY A 157 -9.75 16.94 3.73
CA GLY A 157 -10.14 18.04 2.88
C GLY A 157 -9.02 18.98 2.45
N LYS A 158 -7.77 18.74 2.87
CA LYS A 158 -6.63 19.59 2.48
C LYS A 158 -5.77 18.91 1.42
N PRO A 159 -5.48 19.57 0.30
CA PRO A 159 -4.53 19.07 -0.67
C PRO A 159 -3.11 19.09 -0.08
N MET A 160 -2.33 18.06 -0.37
CA MET A 160 -0.95 17.96 0.06
C MET A 160 -0.08 17.30 -1.01
N ILE A 161 1.15 17.77 -1.15
CA ILE A 161 2.15 17.11 -2.00
C ILE A 161 2.72 15.94 -1.20
N VAL A 162 2.53 14.73 -1.74
CA VAL A 162 3.01 13.48 -1.14
C VAL A 162 4.50 13.27 -1.45
N GLY A 163 4.91 13.70 -2.63
CA GLY A 163 6.29 13.60 -3.09
C GLY A 163 6.48 14.29 -4.42
N SER A 164 7.74 14.58 -4.72
CA SER A 164 8.16 15.11 -6.00
C SER A 164 9.45 14.44 -6.46
N VAL A 165 9.63 14.36 -7.76
CA VAL A 165 10.83 13.79 -8.39
C VAL A 165 11.20 14.60 -9.62
N ASP A 166 12.46 14.96 -9.72
CA ASP A 166 12.99 15.68 -10.88
C ASP A 166 13.26 14.70 -12.03
N ASP A 167 12.97 15.12 -13.22
CA ASP A 167 13.33 14.38 -14.40
C ASP A 167 14.84 14.55 -14.69
N PRO A 168 15.63 13.48 -14.66
CA PRO A 168 17.08 13.58 -14.84
C PRO A 168 17.50 14.08 -16.22
N ASN A 169 16.59 14.06 -17.21
CA ASN A 169 16.87 14.42 -18.61
C ASN A 169 16.22 15.73 -19.06
N SER A 170 15.51 16.41 -18.15
CA SER A 170 14.90 17.71 -18.43
C SER A 170 14.82 18.56 -17.17
N LYS A 171 14.40 19.81 -17.27
CA LYS A 171 14.14 20.69 -16.11
C LYS A 171 12.79 20.43 -15.46
N ARG A 172 12.10 19.38 -15.84
CA ARG A 172 10.76 19.08 -15.36
C ARG A 172 10.80 18.34 -14.05
N GLN A 173 9.83 18.64 -13.20
CA GLN A 173 9.57 17.94 -11.94
C GLN A 173 8.17 17.33 -12.00
N PHE A 174 8.03 16.10 -11.51
CA PHE A 174 6.75 15.44 -11.31
C PHE A 174 6.38 15.49 -9.83
N GLN A 175 5.20 15.99 -9.52
CA GLN A 175 4.67 16.10 -8.16
C GLN A 175 3.42 15.25 -8.04
N LEU A 176 3.37 14.40 -7.02
CA LEU A 176 2.17 13.67 -6.62
C LEU A 176 1.50 14.43 -5.50
N GLU A 177 0.29 14.90 -5.76
CA GLU A 177 -0.56 15.61 -4.80
C GLU A 177 -1.80 14.75 -4.48
N VAL A 178 -2.29 14.80 -3.26
CA VAL A 178 -3.50 14.07 -2.85
C VAL A 178 -4.39 14.95 -1.99
N THR A 179 -5.69 14.76 -2.15
CA THR A 179 -6.73 15.26 -1.25
C THR A 179 -7.57 14.10 -0.76
N VAL A 180 -7.73 13.97 0.56
CA VAL A 180 -8.53 12.91 1.19
C VAL A 180 -9.83 13.49 1.72
N THR A 181 -10.96 12.93 1.29
CA THR A 181 -12.29 13.35 1.73
C THR A 181 -13.01 12.18 2.40
N LYS A 182 -13.59 12.39 3.57
CA LYS A 182 -14.41 11.40 4.26
C LYS A 182 -15.78 11.31 3.57
N LEU A 183 -16.23 10.09 3.25
CA LEU A 183 -17.53 9.83 2.62
C LEU A 183 -18.61 9.49 3.66
N ARG A 184 -18.21 8.78 4.73
CA ARG A 184 -19.10 8.37 5.85
C ARG A 184 -18.30 8.19 7.12
#